data_05b0fca1d4bbafd3d074e9ec92d685b2
#
_entry.id   05b0fca1d4bbafd3d074e9ec92d685b2
#
_cell.length_a   1.000
_cell.length_b   1.000
_cell.length_c   1.000
_cell.angle_alpha   90.00
_cell.angle_beta   90.00
_cell.angle_gamma   90.00
#
_symmetry.space_group_name_H-M   'P 1'
#
loop_
_entity.id
_entity.type
_entity.pdbx_description
1 polymer ?
#
loop_
_entity_poly.entity_id
_entity_poly.type
_entity_poly.pdbx_seq_one_letter_code
_entity_poly.pdbx_strand_id
1 'polypeptide(L)'
;MKNKTKNLIIILLLFFLIAFNGYLFIENKNKATTIVQLNKKTKELEKYSELLETGTATEYVDIKESDGLISMAYLYQDKELIERHGIGVIIGKQYYRIGIAPEIDTTLNKNSKIIKITDNEIEFTFNLNNDTEKKRLIVQTENNDIHFKLEDVS
;
A
#
# COMPACT_ATOMS: atom_id res chain seq x y z
N MET A 1 13.53 52.74 39.93
CA MET A 1 13.11 52.30 38.58
C MET A 1 13.91 51.10 38.05
N LYS A 2 15.22 50.98 38.23
CA LYS A 2 16.07 49.87 37.68
C LYS A 2 15.65 48.42 38.07
N ASN A 3 15.06 48.21 39.25
CA ASN A 3 14.69 46.83 39.68
C ASN A 3 13.38 46.31 39.00
N LYS A 4 12.44 47.18 38.72
CA LYS A 4 11.18 46.77 38.05
C LYS A 4 11.42 46.28 36.60
N THR A 5 12.33 46.92 35.88
CA THR A 5 12.70 46.53 34.50
C THR A 5 13.46 45.21 34.47
N LYS A 6 14.34 44.93 35.46
CA LYS A 6 15.05 43.64 35.56
C LYS A 6 14.07 42.50 35.86
N ASN A 7 13.13 42.70 36.76
CA ASN A 7 12.13 41.67 37.08
C ASN A 7 11.21 41.39 35.87
N LEU A 8 10.85 42.43 35.10
CA LEU A 8 10.04 42.22 33.87
C LEU A 8 10.77 41.39 32.82
N ILE A 9 12.08 41.67 32.63
CA ILE A 9 12.91 40.90 31.68
C ILE A 9 13.02 39.44 32.13
N ILE A 10 13.20 39.14 33.41
CA ILE A 10 13.28 37.78 33.96
C ILE A 10 11.97 37.02 33.73
N ILE A 11 10.83 37.69 33.98
CA ILE A 11 9.51 37.11 33.74
C ILE A 11 9.28 36.77 32.27
N LEU A 12 9.66 37.64 31.36
CA LEU A 12 9.56 37.42 29.92
C LEU A 12 10.47 36.26 29.48
N LEU A 13 11.69 36.17 29.99
CA LEU A 13 12.61 35.07 29.69
C LEU A 13 12.06 33.72 30.21
N LEU A 14 11.46 33.69 31.41
CA LEU A 14 10.84 32.49 31.94
C LEU A 14 9.64 32.04 31.09
N PHE A 15 8.81 32.97 30.66
CA PHE A 15 7.67 32.72 29.78
C PHE A 15 8.13 32.11 28.44
N PHE A 16 9.18 32.70 27.84
CA PHE A 16 9.76 32.22 26.60
C PHE A 16 10.35 30.80 26.77
N LEU A 17 11.01 30.54 27.87
CA LEU A 17 11.58 29.22 28.19
C LEU A 17 10.50 28.14 28.34
N ILE A 18 9.38 28.46 29.00
CA ILE A 18 8.25 27.56 29.17
C ILE A 18 7.57 27.29 27.81
N ALA A 19 7.35 28.31 27.00
CA ALA A 19 6.74 28.18 25.67
C ALA A 19 7.63 27.34 24.73
N PHE A 20 8.94 27.59 24.76
CA PHE A 20 9.90 26.85 23.94
C PHE A 20 9.99 25.36 24.33
N ASN A 21 10.02 25.07 25.64
CA ASN A 21 9.99 23.69 26.13
C ASN A 21 8.68 22.96 25.77
N GLY A 22 7.56 23.67 25.85
CA GLY A 22 6.26 23.16 25.42
C GLY A 22 6.23 22.83 23.93
N TYR A 23 6.78 23.70 23.10
CA TYR A 23 6.91 23.46 21.65
C TYR A 23 7.77 22.23 21.37
N LEU A 24 8.97 22.13 21.96
CA LEU A 24 9.86 20.98 21.79
C LEU A 24 9.21 19.66 22.25
N PHE A 25 8.43 19.70 23.33
CA PHE A 25 7.72 18.51 23.80
C PHE A 25 6.68 18.04 22.79
N ILE A 26 5.90 18.93 22.21
CA ILE A 26 4.89 18.61 21.18
C ILE A 26 5.58 18.06 19.92
N GLU A 27 6.65 18.69 19.49
CA GLU A 27 7.41 18.27 18.31
C GLU A 27 8.01 16.87 18.49
N ASN A 28 8.59 16.60 19.66
CA ASN A 28 9.15 15.29 19.97
C ASN A 28 8.06 14.20 20.05
N LYS A 29 6.90 14.53 20.60
CA LYS A 29 5.76 13.60 20.62
C LYS A 29 5.26 13.26 19.22
N ASN A 30 5.17 14.25 18.34
CA ASN A 30 4.79 14.06 16.93
C ASN A 30 5.82 13.18 16.18
N LYS A 31 7.11 13.45 16.37
CA LYS A 31 8.20 12.63 15.78
C LYS A 31 8.13 11.19 16.27
N ALA A 32 7.93 10.97 17.56
CA ALA A 32 7.80 9.63 18.14
C ALA A 32 6.61 8.87 17.54
N THR A 33 5.46 9.52 17.38
CA THR A 33 4.27 8.93 16.75
C THR A 33 4.54 8.55 15.29
N THR A 34 5.20 9.45 14.53
CA THR A 34 5.57 9.20 13.15
C THR A 34 6.54 8.01 13.02
N ILE A 35 7.53 7.90 13.91
CA ILE A 35 8.49 6.78 13.92
C ILE A 35 7.77 5.45 14.22
N VAL A 36 6.82 5.44 15.16
CA VAL A 36 6.03 4.24 15.45
C VAL A 36 5.20 3.81 14.24
N GLN A 37 4.56 4.75 13.55
CA GLN A 37 3.79 4.47 12.34
C GLN A 37 4.67 3.96 11.20
N LEU A 38 5.84 4.58 10.98
CA LEU A 38 6.82 4.14 9.99
C LEU A 38 7.32 2.72 10.28
N ASN A 39 7.69 2.43 11.54
CA ASN A 39 8.14 1.09 11.94
C ASN A 39 7.06 0.03 11.77
N LYS A 40 5.79 0.38 12.05
CA LYS A 40 4.66 -0.53 11.79
C LYS A 40 4.52 -0.82 10.30
N LYS A 41 4.58 0.23 9.47
CA LYS A 41 4.49 0.12 8.00
C LYS A 41 5.66 -0.66 7.41
N THR A 42 6.88 -0.46 7.93
CA THR A 42 8.06 -1.22 7.52
C THR A 42 7.91 -2.71 7.83
N LYS A 43 7.45 -3.06 9.04
CA LYS A 43 7.21 -4.47 9.40
C LYS A 43 6.09 -5.12 8.58
N GLU A 44 5.06 -4.37 8.21
CA GLU A 44 4.03 -4.84 7.30
C GLU A 44 4.60 -5.10 5.91
N LEU A 45 5.42 -4.18 5.38
CA LEU A 45 6.09 -4.34 4.09
C LEU A 45 7.08 -5.51 4.09
N GLU A 46 7.88 -5.70 5.15
CA GLU A 46 8.77 -6.85 5.30
C GLU A 46 7.99 -8.16 5.29
N LYS A 47 6.86 -8.23 5.99
CA LYS A 47 6.01 -9.41 5.99
C LYS A 47 5.40 -9.71 4.61
N TYR A 48 5.04 -8.67 3.85
CA TYR A 48 4.55 -8.83 2.48
C TYR A 48 5.70 -9.19 1.52
N SER A 49 6.90 -8.67 1.73
CA SER A 49 8.11 -9.05 0.99
C SER A 49 8.40 -10.55 1.15
N GLU A 50 8.38 -11.09 2.35
CA GLU A 50 8.54 -12.53 2.58
C GLU A 50 7.46 -13.37 1.87
N LEU A 51 6.22 -12.88 1.81
CA LEU A 51 5.13 -13.55 1.09
C LEU A 51 5.29 -13.47 -0.44
N LEU A 52 5.96 -12.42 -0.94
CA LEU A 52 6.16 -12.17 -2.37
C LEU A 52 7.46 -12.78 -2.91
N GLU A 53 8.46 -13.04 -2.05
CA GLU A 53 9.76 -13.62 -2.41
C GLU A 53 9.74 -15.12 -2.73
N THR A 54 8.60 -15.70 -3.08
CA THR A 54 8.56 -17.08 -3.52
C THR A 54 9.14 -17.27 -4.93
N GLY A 55 10.44 -17.04 -5.06
CA GLY A 55 11.31 -17.85 -5.90
C GLY A 55 11.36 -17.59 -7.39
N THR A 56 10.66 -16.60 -7.96
CA THR A 56 10.76 -16.25 -9.39
C THR A 56 11.02 -14.78 -9.56
N ALA A 57 11.75 -14.39 -10.62
CA ALA A 57 11.99 -12.99 -10.98
C ALA A 57 10.68 -12.31 -11.40
N THR A 58 9.83 -12.02 -10.43
CA THR A 58 8.54 -11.37 -10.64
C THR A 58 8.71 -9.86 -10.66
N GLU A 59 8.23 -9.21 -11.70
CA GLU A 59 8.13 -7.75 -11.77
C GLU A 59 6.71 -7.31 -11.36
N TYR A 60 6.63 -6.37 -10.43
CA TYR A 60 5.37 -5.77 -10.02
C TYR A 60 5.14 -4.49 -10.83
N VAL A 61 3.99 -4.42 -11.51
CA VAL A 61 3.64 -3.29 -12.37
C VAL A 61 2.89 -2.22 -11.59
N ASP A 62 1.98 -2.64 -10.73
CA ASP A 62 1.23 -1.75 -9.83
C ASP A 62 0.87 -2.47 -8.53
N ILE A 63 0.89 -1.74 -7.41
CA ILE A 63 0.55 -2.27 -6.09
C ILE A 63 -0.36 -1.28 -5.40
N LYS A 64 -1.46 -1.77 -4.85
CA LYS A 64 -2.41 -0.96 -4.09
C LYS A 64 -2.83 -1.65 -2.80
N GLU A 65 -2.76 -0.92 -1.70
CA GLU A 65 -3.20 -1.36 -0.38
C GLU A 65 -4.65 -0.93 -0.11
N SER A 66 -5.31 -1.65 0.78
CA SER A 66 -6.64 -1.36 1.28
C SER A 66 -6.76 -1.76 2.75
N ASP A 67 -7.66 -1.10 3.47
CA ASP A 67 -7.96 -1.42 4.88
C ASP A 67 -9.11 -2.45 5.03
N GLY A 68 -9.61 -3.00 3.91
CA GLY A 68 -10.71 -3.97 3.88
C GLY A 68 -10.28 -5.44 4.03
N LEU A 69 -11.18 -6.35 3.69
CA LEU A 69 -10.91 -7.80 3.65
C LEU A 69 -9.75 -8.13 2.70
N ILE A 70 -9.73 -7.48 1.56
CA ILE A 70 -8.61 -7.49 0.62
C ILE A 70 -7.62 -6.43 1.11
N SER A 71 -6.55 -6.85 1.75
CA SER A 71 -5.56 -5.92 2.31
C SER A 71 -4.60 -5.35 1.27
N MET A 72 -4.39 -6.06 0.17
CA MET A 72 -3.51 -5.64 -0.92
C MET A 72 -3.90 -6.33 -2.22
N ALA A 73 -3.75 -5.61 -3.32
CA ALA A 73 -3.74 -6.17 -4.66
C ALA A 73 -2.51 -5.69 -5.42
N TYR A 74 -1.99 -6.52 -6.31
CA TYR A 74 -0.84 -6.18 -7.15
C TYR A 74 -0.95 -6.82 -8.53
N LEU A 75 -0.54 -6.08 -9.55
CA LEU A 75 -0.36 -6.60 -10.91
C LEU A 75 1.07 -7.08 -11.05
N TYR A 76 1.26 -8.29 -11.53
CA TYR A 76 2.58 -8.91 -11.66
C TYR A 76 2.82 -9.49 -13.05
N GLN A 77 4.09 -9.49 -13.43
CA GLN A 77 4.61 -10.17 -14.61
C GLN A 77 5.81 -11.03 -14.19
N ASP A 78 5.83 -12.27 -14.64
CA ASP A 78 6.96 -13.16 -14.45
C ASP A 78 7.99 -12.94 -15.57
N LYS A 79 9.25 -12.67 -15.21
CA LYS A 79 10.32 -12.42 -16.19
C LYS A 79 10.89 -13.68 -16.82
N GLU A 80 10.79 -14.80 -16.13
CA GLU A 80 11.31 -16.08 -16.61
C GLU A 80 10.29 -16.85 -17.45
N LEU A 81 9.03 -16.67 -17.11
CA LEU A 81 7.90 -17.25 -17.81
C LEU A 81 7.09 -16.12 -18.43
N ILE A 82 7.50 -15.65 -19.59
CA ILE A 82 6.88 -14.54 -20.35
C ILE A 82 5.35 -14.67 -20.48
N GLU A 83 4.84 -15.88 -20.23
CA GLU A 83 3.43 -16.24 -20.34
C GLU A 83 2.62 -16.08 -19.04
N ARG A 84 3.24 -15.64 -17.94
CA ARG A 84 2.55 -15.56 -16.64
C ARG A 84 2.48 -14.15 -16.12
N HIS A 85 1.40 -13.49 -16.45
CA HIS A 85 1.02 -12.24 -15.84
C HIS A 85 -0.38 -12.34 -15.26
N GLY A 86 -0.62 -11.57 -14.22
CA GLY A 86 -1.86 -11.67 -13.50
C GLY A 86 -2.02 -10.64 -12.40
N ILE A 87 -3.03 -10.89 -11.60
CA ILE A 87 -3.28 -10.12 -10.38
C ILE A 87 -3.03 -11.01 -9.17
N GLY A 88 -2.28 -10.49 -8.21
CA GLY A 88 -2.14 -11.07 -6.90
C GLY A 88 -3.02 -10.35 -5.89
N VAL A 89 -3.52 -11.09 -4.93
CA VAL A 89 -4.43 -10.60 -3.89
C VAL A 89 -4.01 -11.16 -2.54
N ILE A 90 -3.97 -10.29 -1.52
CA ILE A 90 -3.74 -10.69 -0.14
C ILE A 90 -5.04 -10.53 0.64
N ILE A 91 -5.53 -11.64 1.19
CA ILE A 91 -6.74 -11.70 2.00
C ILE A 91 -6.36 -12.27 3.36
N GLY A 92 -6.43 -11.45 4.38
CA GLY A 92 -5.97 -11.81 5.73
C GLY A 92 -4.47 -12.11 5.76
N LYS A 93 -4.09 -13.39 5.89
CA LYS A 93 -2.69 -13.85 5.88
C LYS A 93 -2.33 -14.70 4.66
N GLN A 94 -3.27 -14.88 3.75
CA GLN A 94 -3.11 -15.72 2.58
C GLN A 94 -2.94 -14.86 1.34
N TYR A 95 -2.09 -15.31 0.42
CA TYR A 95 -1.94 -14.67 -0.87
C TYR A 95 -2.40 -15.61 -1.98
N TYR A 96 -2.99 -15.00 -3.00
CA TYR A 96 -3.53 -15.69 -4.15
C TYR A 96 -2.99 -15.06 -5.41
N ARG A 97 -2.64 -15.87 -6.40
CA ARG A 97 -2.24 -15.40 -7.73
C ARG A 97 -3.24 -15.91 -8.76
N ILE A 98 -3.80 -15.00 -9.51
CA ILE A 98 -4.79 -15.26 -10.54
C ILE A 98 -4.19 -14.85 -11.89
N GLY A 99 -3.99 -15.81 -12.79
CA GLY A 99 -3.58 -15.55 -14.16
C GLY A 99 -4.71 -14.84 -14.92
N ILE A 100 -4.35 -13.81 -15.70
CA ILE A 100 -5.35 -12.99 -16.40
C ILE A 100 -5.37 -13.24 -17.89
N ALA A 101 -4.23 -13.52 -18.49
CA ALA A 101 -4.17 -13.73 -19.93
C ALA A 101 -3.51 -15.07 -20.25
N PRO A 102 -4.16 -15.85 -21.11
CA PRO A 102 -3.63 -17.12 -21.59
C PRO A 102 -2.77 -16.95 -22.86
N GLU A 103 -2.66 -15.75 -23.42
CA GLU A 103 -2.02 -15.57 -24.73
C GLU A 103 -0.52 -15.32 -24.58
N ILE A 104 0.22 -16.10 -25.35
CA ILE A 104 1.66 -16.07 -25.55
C ILE A 104 2.02 -14.69 -26.15
N ASP A 105 2.99 -13.97 -25.70
CA ASP A 105 3.47 -12.68 -26.20
C ASP A 105 2.79 -11.41 -25.65
N THR A 106 2.03 -11.48 -24.59
CA THR A 106 1.47 -10.28 -23.96
C THR A 106 2.32 -9.82 -22.79
N THR A 107 2.88 -8.62 -22.87
CA THR A 107 3.57 -7.98 -21.74
C THR A 107 2.66 -6.97 -21.10
N LEU A 108 2.63 -6.97 -19.75
CA LEU A 108 1.97 -5.91 -19.00
C LEU A 108 2.66 -4.57 -19.27
N ASN A 109 1.91 -3.64 -19.83
CA ASN A 109 2.40 -2.28 -20.02
C ASN A 109 2.40 -1.54 -18.67
N LYS A 110 3.34 -0.61 -18.48
CA LYS A 110 3.44 0.29 -17.32
C LYS A 110 2.17 1.13 -17.05
N ASN A 111 1.25 1.18 -18.02
CA ASN A 111 -0.05 1.83 -17.89
C ASN A 111 -1.13 0.94 -17.26
N SER A 112 -0.86 -0.35 -17.04
CA SER A 112 -1.76 -1.22 -16.30
C SER A 112 -1.84 -0.76 -14.84
N LYS A 113 -3.06 -0.60 -14.30
CA LYS A 113 -3.27 0.00 -12.98
C LYS A 113 -4.43 -0.64 -12.24
N ILE A 114 -4.29 -0.75 -10.93
CA ILE A 114 -5.38 -1.06 -10.04
C ILE A 114 -6.17 0.22 -9.78
N ILE A 115 -7.41 0.27 -10.27
CA ILE A 115 -8.27 1.45 -10.17
C ILE A 115 -8.86 1.55 -8.78
N LYS A 116 -9.47 0.46 -8.31
CA LYS A 116 -10.24 0.43 -7.07
C LYS A 116 -10.12 -0.92 -6.38
N ILE A 117 -10.09 -0.90 -5.06
CA ILE A 117 -10.24 -2.07 -4.19
C ILE A 117 -11.41 -1.79 -3.25
N THR A 118 -12.31 -2.75 -3.12
CA THR A 118 -13.37 -2.80 -2.12
C THR A 118 -13.19 -4.08 -1.28
N ASP A 119 -14.11 -4.36 -0.36
CA ASP A 119 -14.02 -5.55 0.47
C ASP A 119 -14.03 -6.87 -0.32
N ASN A 120 -14.68 -6.88 -1.48
CA ASN A 120 -14.88 -8.09 -2.27
C ASN A 120 -14.60 -7.93 -3.76
N GLU A 121 -14.14 -6.75 -4.22
CA GLU A 121 -13.93 -6.50 -5.64
C GLU A 121 -12.65 -5.68 -5.87
N ILE A 122 -11.96 -5.98 -6.97
CA ILE A 122 -10.82 -5.23 -7.46
C ILE A 122 -11.08 -4.87 -8.92
N GLU A 123 -11.14 -3.57 -9.23
CA GLU A 123 -11.17 -3.09 -10.60
C GLU A 123 -9.76 -2.67 -11.03
N PHE A 124 -9.35 -3.10 -12.20
CA PHE A 124 -8.05 -2.78 -12.75
C PHE A 124 -8.08 -2.66 -14.28
N THR A 125 -7.15 -1.89 -14.82
CA THR A 125 -6.88 -1.85 -16.25
C THR A 125 -5.69 -2.72 -16.58
N PHE A 126 -5.79 -3.38 -17.71
CA PHE A 126 -4.83 -4.31 -18.20
C PHE A 126 -4.47 -3.92 -19.65
N ASN A 127 -3.27 -3.47 -19.87
CA ASN A 127 -2.84 -3.03 -21.19
C ASN A 127 -2.01 -4.12 -21.87
N LEU A 128 -2.59 -4.72 -22.87
CA LEU A 128 -1.98 -5.72 -23.72
C LEU A 128 -1.81 -5.15 -25.13
N ASN A 129 -0.60 -5.15 -25.69
CA ASN A 129 -0.35 -4.84 -27.10
C ASN A 129 -1.02 -3.54 -27.64
N ASN A 130 -1.09 -2.47 -26.84
CA ASN A 130 -1.77 -1.20 -27.08
C ASN A 130 -3.28 -1.16 -26.87
N ASP A 131 -3.91 -2.28 -26.54
CA ASP A 131 -5.31 -2.30 -26.12
C ASP A 131 -5.41 -2.22 -24.60
N THR A 132 -6.33 -1.39 -24.12
CA THR A 132 -6.62 -1.25 -22.70
C THR A 132 -7.90 -2.00 -22.40
N GLU A 133 -7.78 -3.09 -21.66
CA GLU A 133 -8.93 -3.81 -21.14
C GLU A 133 -9.18 -3.42 -19.69
N LYS A 134 -10.42 -3.21 -19.34
CA LYS A 134 -10.84 -3.02 -17.95
C LYS A 134 -11.47 -4.30 -17.43
N LYS A 135 -10.92 -4.80 -16.35
CA LYS A 135 -11.37 -6.06 -15.73
C LYS A 135 -11.75 -5.83 -14.27
N ARG A 136 -12.60 -6.71 -13.78
CA ARG A 136 -13.02 -6.78 -12.38
C ARG A 136 -12.75 -8.18 -11.85
N LEU A 137 -12.01 -8.29 -10.76
CA LEU A 137 -11.87 -9.50 -9.99
C LEU A 137 -12.84 -9.45 -8.81
N ILE A 138 -13.75 -10.40 -8.73
CA ILE A 138 -14.70 -10.56 -7.65
C ILE A 138 -14.21 -11.68 -6.73
N VAL A 139 -14.13 -11.38 -5.44
CA VAL A 139 -13.79 -12.33 -4.38
C VAL A 139 -15.09 -12.79 -3.72
N GLN A 140 -15.33 -14.08 -3.75
CA GLN A 140 -16.50 -14.71 -3.14
C GLN A 140 -16.04 -15.66 -2.04
N THR A 141 -16.71 -15.64 -0.90
CA THR A 141 -16.46 -16.57 0.19
C THR A 141 -17.65 -17.50 0.31
N GLU A 142 -17.42 -18.77 0.07
CA GLU A 142 -18.43 -19.82 0.17
C GLU A 142 -17.88 -20.97 1.01
N ASN A 143 -18.57 -21.36 2.08
CA ASN A 143 -18.18 -22.45 3.00
C ASN A 143 -16.74 -22.34 3.56
N ASN A 144 -16.27 -21.12 3.83
CA ASN A 144 -14.90 -20.75 4.21
C ASN A 144 -13.84 -20.90 3.09
N ASP A 145 -14.24 -21.24 1.88
CA ASP A 145 -13.35 -21.24 0.72
C ASP A 145 -13.45 -19.91 -0.03
N ILE A 146 -12.32 -19.48 -0.58
CA ILE A 146 -12.24 -18.24 -1.35
C ILE A 146 -12.21 -18.59 -2.83
N HIS A 147 -13.20 -18.07 -3.55
CA HIS A 147 -13.34 -18.22 -4.99
C HIS A 147 -13.13 -16.87 -5.68
N PHE A 148 -12.56 -16.93 -6.87
CA PHE A 148 -12.28 -15.76 -7.69
C PHE A 148 -13.04 -15.84 -9.00
N LYS A 149 -13.73 -14.76 -9.36
CA LYS A 149 -14.39 -14.61 -10.65
C LYS A 149 -13.84 -13.38 -11.34
N LEU A 150 -13.33 -13.56 -12.57
CA LEU A 150 -12.86 -12.48 -13.41
C LEU A 150 -13.95 -12.10 -14.41
N GLU A 151 -14.22 -10.81 -14.54
CA GLU A 151 -15.23 -10.25 -15.44
C GLU A 151 -14.64 -9.11 -16.26
N ASP A 152 -15.08 -8.98 -17.51
CA ASP A 152 -14.81 -7.81 -18.33
C ASP A 152 -15.76 -6.67 -17.93
N VAL A 153 -15.19 -5.47 -17.82
CA VAL A 153 -15.96 -4.27 -17.50
C VAL A 153 -16.03 -3.40 -18.76
N SER A 154 -17.21 -3.33 -19.33
CA SER A 154 -17.51 -2.45 -20.48
C SER A 154 -17.50 -0.97 -20.10
#